data_7bb0de9aaff2d480439f2648db384c08
#
_entry.id   7bb0de9aaff2d480439f2648db384c08
#
_cell.length_a   1.000
_cell.length_b   1.000
_cell.length_c   1.000
_cell.angle_alpha   90.00
_cell.angle_beta   90.00
_cell.angle_gamma   90.00
#
_symmetry.space_group_name_H-M   'P 1'
#
loop_
_entity.id
_entity.type
_entity.pdbx_description
1 polymer ?
#
loop_
_entity_poly.entity_id
_entity_poly.type
_entity_poly.pdbx_seq_one_letter_code
_entity_poly.pdbx_strand_id
1 'polypeptide(L)'
;WLWGYDITQETTTHWNSFYSNIDNTNPISYAGGGAFKSIYSLLYAHIAPTDVRRNLYINRTEAPAIAYRYPQLPDYANLKYVTDTRFLGDYCFLRLEDPLLLYIEALVEKNELTRAQNTLTYFMQNFRDPYYTPTATDQASMREEVRWQRRIELWGEGTSFFDFKRWGLGANRTQAGSNHVYAIDIPAGDRRWVYQIPISEIEANPNMVQN
;
A
#
# COMPACT_ATOMS: atom_id res chain seq x y z
N TRP A 1 -6.57 7.12 -14.09
CA TRP A 1 -6.05 8.01 -13.04
C TRP A 1 -6.62 9.41 -13.16
N LEU A 2 -6.69 10.14 -12.03
CA LEU A 2 -7.26 11.48 -11.98
C LEU A 2 -6.17 12.55 -12.09
N TRP A 3 -4.98 12.26 -11.55
CA TRP A 3 -3.83 13.12 -11.60
C TRP A 3 -2.54 12.29 -11.58
N GLY A 4 -1.59 12.67 -12.39
CA GLY A 4 -0.32 11.98 -12.50
C GLY A 4 0.69 12.76 -13.32
N TYR A 5 1.86 12.18 -13.49
CA TYR A 5 2.95 12.75 -14.27
C TYR A 5 3.41 11.74 -15.32
N ASP A 6 3.41 12.18 -16.57
CA ASP A 6 3.90 11.42 -17.72
C ASP A 6 5.44 11.40 -17.71
N ILE A 7 6.03 10.24 -17.68
CA ILE A 7 7.47 10.04 -17.63
C ILE A 7 7.99 9.70 -19.01
N THR A 8 8.74 10.63 -19.56
CA THR A 8 9.42 10.48 -20.85
C THR A 8 10.91 10.14 -20.66
N GLN A 9 11.61 9.88 -21.77
CA GLN A 9 13.05 9.63 -21.72
C GLN A 9 13.86 10.83 -21.21
N GLU A 10 13.36 12.04 -21.40
CA GLU A 10 13.99 13.28 -20.94
C GLU A 10 13.70 13.58 -19.47
N THR A 11 12.58 13.09 -18.94
CA THR A 11 12.12 13.40 -17.57
C THR A 11 12.35 12.29 -16.57
N THR A 12 12.69 11.09 -17.03
CA THR A 12 12.99 9.97 -16.11
C THR A 12 14.23 10.26 -15.28
N THR A 13 14.16 9.92 -14.00
CA THR A 13 15.30 9.96 -13.08
C THR A 13 16.04 8.61 -13.03
N HIS A 14 15.75 7.72 -13.97
CA HIS A 14 16.38 6.40 -14.11
C HIS A 14 16.43 5.65 -12.77
N TRP A 15 17.62 5.37 -12.28
CA TRP A 15 17.83 4.59 -11.06
C TRP A 15 17.26 5.24 -9.78
N ASN A 16 17.11 6.56 -9.76
CA ASN A 16 16.47 7.30 -8.66
C ASN A 16 14.95 7.44 -8.80
N SER A 17 14.35 6.81 -9.83
CA SER A 17 12.92 6.89 -10.08
C SER A 17 12.10 6.11 -9.05
N PHE A 18 10.80 6.42 -8.97
CA PHE A 18 9.84 5.64 -8.19
C PHE A 18 9.87 4.17 -8.58
N TYR A 19 9.86 3.88 -9.89
CA TYR A 19 9.87 2.50 -10.38
C TYR A 19 11.17 1.76 -10.06
N SER A 20 12.32 2.41 -10.09
CA SER A 20 13.54 1.78 -9.63
C SER A 20 13.48 1.33 -8.17
N ASN A 21 12.76 2.08 -7.34
CA ASN A 21 12.63 1.78 -5.92
C ASN A 21 11.53 0.77 -5.58
N ILE A 22 10.62 0.44 -6.52
CA ILE A 22 9.46 -0.41 -6.22
C ILE A 22 9.31 -1.61 -7.16
N ASP A 23 9.78 -1.55 -8.41
CA ASP A 23 9.69 -2.65 -9.37
C ASP A 23 10.67 -3.77 -9.03
N ASN A 24 10.15 -4.86 -8.50
CA ASN A 24 10.95 -6.04 -8.17
C ASN A 24 11.37 -6.87 -9.40
N THR A 25 10.69 -6.69 -10.52
CA THR A 25 10.87 -7.54 -11.70
C THR A 25 12.01 -7.09 -12.61
N ASN A 26 12.38 -5.82 -12.51
CA ASN A 26 13.43 -5.22 -13.31
C ASN A 26 14.80 -5.43 -12.64
N PRO A 27 15.69 -6.29 -13.18
CA PRO A 27 16.94 -6.66 -12.53
C PRO A 27 17.96 -5.52 -12.40
N ILE A 28 17.79 -4.45 -13.17
CA ILE A 28 18.64 -3.25 -13.07
C ILE A 28 18.07 -2.17 -12.16
N SER A 29 16.87 -2.39 -11.59
CA SER A 29 16.28 -1.51 -10.59
C SER A 29 16.93 -1.71 -9.22
N TYR A 30 16.78 -0.71 -8.34
CA TYR A 30 17.19 -0.84 -6.94
C TYR A 30 16.41 -1.96 -6.23
N ALA A 31 15.08 -2.02 -6.47
CA ALA A 31 14.24 -3.06 -5.89
C ALA A 31 14.61 -4.45 -6.45
N GLY A 32 14.65 -4.62 -7.78
CA GLY A 32 14.94 -5.90 -8.43
C GLY A 32 16.39 -6.37 -8.24
N GLY A 33 17.31 -5.45 -7.94
CA GLY A 33 18.70 -5.75 -7.58
C GLY A 33 18.89 -6.34 -6.17
N GLY A 34 17.79 -6.60 -5.42
CA GLY A 34 17.83 -7.27 -4.11
C GLY A 34 17.15 -6.49 -2.97
N ALA A 35 16.76 -5.24 -3.18
CA ALA A 35 16.01 -4.46 -2.18
C ALA A 35 14.50 -4.66 -2.33
N PHE A 36 14.04 -5.90 -2.46
CA PHE A 36 12.66 -6.26 -2.78
C PHE A 36 11.63 -5.58 -1.88
N LYS A 37 10.54 -5.13 -2.50
CA LYS A 37 9.38 -4.55 -1.81
C LYS A 37 8.27 -5.59 -1.76
N SER A 38 7.86 -5.96 -0.56
CA SER A 38 6.85 -6.99 -0.32
C SER A 38 5.67 -6.42 0.45
N ILE A 39 4.48 -6.92 0.15
CA ILE A 39 3.32 -6.66 0.98
C ILE A 39 3.51 -7.33 2.34
N TYR A 40 2.97 -6.71 3.38
CA TYR A 40 2.90 -7.31 4.71
C TYR A 40 2.06 -8.60 4.66
N SER A 41 2.63 -9.71 5.11
CA SER A 41 1.99 -11.03 5.01
C SER A 41 0.59 -11.10 5.62
N LEU A 42 0.39 -10.43 6.77
CA LEU A 42 -0.93 -10.37 7.40
C LEU A 42 -1.91 -9.47 6.63
N LEU A 43 -1.43 -8.45 5.91
CA LEU A 43 -2.27 -7.68 4.99
C LEU A 43 -2.66 -8.52 3.77
N TYR A 44 -1.72 -9.30 3.22
CA TYR A 44 -2.00 -10.24 2.14
C TYR A 44 -3.06 -11.28 2.55
N ALA A 45 -3.03 -11.77 3.78
CA ALA A 45 -4.01 -12.72 4.30
C ALA A 45 -5.46 -12.19 4.32
N HIS A 46 -5.65 -10.86 4.30
CA HIS A 46 -6.97 -10.23 4.17
C HIS A 46 -7.47 -10.13 2.71
N ILE A 47 -6.65 -10.48 1.72
CA ILE A 47 -7.07 -10.53 0.32
C ILE A 47 -7.72 -11.91 0.09
N ALA A 48 -9.00 -11.94 -0.29
CA ALA A 48 -9.70 -13.19 -0.53
C ALA A 48 -9.04 -13.99 -1.69
N PRO A 49 -9.10 -15.33 -1.69
CA PRO A 49 -8.54 -16.15 -2.77
C PRO A 49 -9.11 -15.84 -4.16
N THR A 50 -10.32 -15.32 -4.22
CA THR A 50 -11.05 -14.94 -5.44
C THR A 50 -10.78 -13.50 -5.89
N ASP A 51 -10.12 -12.71 -5.06
CA ASP A 51 -9.78 -11.31 -5.34
C ASP A 51 -8.59 -11.23 -6.31
N VAL A 52 -8.77 -10.54 -7.43
CA VAL A 52 -7.75 -10.41 -8.48
C VAL A 52 -6.47 -9.74 -7.98
N ARG A 53 -6.54 -8.91 -6.93
CA ARG A 53 -5.38 -8.24 -6.33
C ARG A 53 -4.40 -9.22 -5.69
N ARG A 54 -4.82 -10.43 -5.39
CA ARG A 54 -3.95 -11.50 -4.87
C ARG A 54 -2.82 -11.83 -5.87
N ASN A 55 -3.12 -11.74 -7.16
CA ASN A 55 -2.16 -11.97 -8.25
C ASN A 55 -1.11 -10.87 -8.42
N LEU A 56 -1.24 -9.76 -7.69
CA LEU A 56 -0.26 -8.68 -7.66
C LEU A 56 0.93 -8.97 -6.72
N TYR A 57 0.97 -10.17 -6.13
CA TYR A 57 2.02 -10.56 -5.19
C TYR A 57 2.44 -12.00 -5.41
N ILE A 58 3.72 -12.28 -5.21
CA ILE A 58 4.24 -13.65 -5.28
C ILE A 58 3.70 -14.47 -4.12
N ASN A 59 3.15 -15.64 -4.43
CA ASN A 59 2.84 -16.66 -3.45
C ASN A 59 3.09 -18.04 -4.09
N ARG A 60 4.17 -18.70 -3.68
CA ARG A 60 4.59 -19.97 -4.27
C ARG A 60 3.63 -21.11 -4.00
N THR A 61 2.93 -21.07 -2.87
CA THR A 61 1.99 -22.10 -2.48
C THR A 61 0.66 -21.99 -3.25
N GLU A 62 0.14 -20.76 -3.39
CA GLU A 62 -1.20 -20.53 -3.95
C GLU A 62 -1.16 -20.27 -5.45
N ALA A 63 -0.10 -19.63 -5.95
CA ALA A 63 0.06 -19.25 -7.35
C ALA A 63 1.43 -19.68 -7.91
N PRO A 64 1.73 -20.99 -7.94
CA PRO A 64 3.05 -21.49 -8.35
C PRO A 64 3.42 -21.09 -9.79
N ALA A 65 2.46 -20.96 -10.70
CA ALA A 65 2.70 -20.54 -12.08
C ALA A 65 3.20 -19.10 -12.19
N ILE A 66 2.74 -18.19 -11.32
CA ILE A 66 3.24 -16.82 -11.23
C ILE A 66 4.64 -16.83 -10.63
N ALA A 67 4.84 -17.54 -9.53
CA ALA A 67 6.13 -17.64 -8.86
C ALA A 67 7.21 -18.28 -9.76
N TYR A 68 6.83 -19.22 -10.62
CA TYR A 68 7.75 -19.83 -11.58
C TYR A 68 8.34 -18.82 -12.58
N ARG A 69 7.58 -17.77 -12.95
CA ARG A 69 8.08 -16.71 -13.85
C ARG A 69 9.11 -15.80 -13.17
N TYR A 70 9.13 -15.75 -11.85
CA TYR A 70 9.98 -14.88 -11.05
C TYR A 70 10.67 -15.65 -9.93
N PRO A 71 11.52 -16.64 -10.24
CA PRO A 71 12.11 -17.56 -9.27
C PRO A 71 13.00 -16.84 -8.23
N GLN A 72 13.53 -15.68 -8.57
CA GLN A 72 14.40 -14.86 -7.71
C GLN A 72 13.61 -14.06 -6.65
N LEU A 73 12.31 -13.82 -6.85
CA LEU A 73 11.53 -12.99 -5.94
C LEU A 73 11.07 -13.79 -4.72
N PRO A 74 11.12 -13.23 -3.52
CA PRO A 74 10.58 -13.87 -2.32
C PRO A 74 9.04 -13.87 -2.34
N ASP A 75 8.44 -14.72 -1.50
CA ASP A 75 7.00 -14.64 -1.26
C ASP A 75 6.59 -13.25 -0.78
N TYR A 76 5.38 -12.85 -1.15
CA TYR A 76 4.81 -11.52 -0.93
C TYR A 76 5.47 -10.38 -1.70
N ALA A 77 6.51 -10.63 -2.52
CA ALA A 77 7.08 -9.60 -3.39
C ALA A 77 6.01 -9.06 -4.35
N ASN A 78 5.98 -7.73 -4.52
CA ASN A 78 4.98 -7.09 -5.35
C ASN A 78 5.27 -7.25 -6.85
N LEU A 79 4.19 -7.40 -7.61
CA LEU A 79 4.09 -7.35 -9.06
C LEU A 79 3.12 -6.24 -9.51
N LYS A 80 2.66 -5.39 -8.60
CA LYS A 80 1.74 -4.29 -8.87
C LYS A 80 2.41 -3.19 -9.71
N TYR A 81 3.69 -2.99 -9.51
CA TYR A 81 4.48 -1.96 -10.18
C TYR A 81 5.54 -2.61 -11.04
N VAL A 82 5.32 -2.61 -12.34
CA VAL A 82 6.23 -3.18 -13.33
C VAL A 82 6.48 -2.13 -14.40
N THR A 83 7.73 -1.94 -14.78
CA THR A 83 8.14 -1.03 -15.84
C THR A 83 9.14 -1.69 -16.78
N ASP A 84 9.49 -1.00 -17.84
CA ASP A 84 10.58 -1.42 -18.72
C ASP A 84 11.97 -1.07 -18.12
N THR A 85 13.03 -1.51 -18.79
CA THR A 85 14.41 -1.25 -18.35
C THR A 85 14.80 0.23 -18.40
N ARG A 86 13.98 1.09 -18.99
CA ARG A 86 14.23 2.53 -19.12
C ARG A 86 13.58 3.34 -18.01
N PHE A 87 12.73 2.71 -17.16
CA PHE A 87 11.99 3.34 -16.08
C PHE A 87 11.03 4.46 -16.55
N LEU A 88 10.33 4.22 -17.65
CA LEU A 88 9.40 5.16 -18.28
C LEU A 88 7.96 4.97 -17.80
N GLY A 89 7.75 4.38 -16.64
CA GLY A 89 6.41 4.25 -16.05
C GLY A 89 5.91 5.58 -15.49
N ASP A 90 4.69 5.95 -15.85
CA ASP A 90 4.03 7.17 -15.38
C ASP A 90 3.78 7.15 -13.87
N TYR A 91 3.87 8.31 -13.24
CA TYR A 91 3.55 8.45 -11.83
C TYR A 91 2.08 8.80 -11.65
N CYS A 92 1.31 7.86 -11.14
CA CYS A 92 -0.07 8.09 -10.74
C CYS A 92 -0.10 8.60 -9.29
N PHE A 93 -0.37 9.91 -9.11
CA PHE A 93 -0.47 10.52 -7.78
C PHE A 93 -1.86 10.38 -7.20
N LEU A 94 -2.89 10.34 -8.04
CA LEU A 94 -4.28 10.21 -7.62
C LEU A 94 -5.07 9.39 -8.64
N ARG A 95 -5.66 8.31 -8.18
CA ARG A 95 -6.60 7.48 -8.95
C ARG A 95 -7.95 7.43 -8.25
N LEU A 96 -9.00 7.06 -8.97
CA LEU A 96 -10.39 7.14 -8.51
C LEU A 96 -10.65 6.33 -7.23
N GLU A 97 -9.92 5.25 -7.03
CA GLU A 97 -10.09 4.37 -5.88
C GLU A 97 -9.74 5.06 -4.55
N ASP A 98 -8.82 6.02 -4.54
CA ASP A 98 -8.50 6.78 -3.34
C ASP A 98 -9.70 7.61 -2.83
N PRO A 99 -10.27 8.56 -3.60
CA PRO A 99 -11.45 9.30 -3.14
C PRO A 99 -12.69 8.41 -2.97
N LEU A 100 -12.83 7.30 -3.73
CA LEU A 100 -13.93 6.37 -3.53
C LEU A 100 -13.87 5.70 -2.15
N LEU A 101 -12.70 5.21 -1.75
CA LEU A 101 -12.55 4.57 -0.44
C LEU A 101 -12.63 5.58 0.71
N LEU A 102 -12.19 6.83 0.51
CA LEU A 102 -12.44 7.92 1.47
C LEU A 102 -13.93 8.26 1.59
N TYR A 103 -14.66 8.25 0.48
CA TYR A 103 -16.11 8.45 0.50
C TYR A 103 -16.83 7.34 1.27
N ILE A 104 -16.45 6.07 1.05
CA ILE A 104 -17.03 4.94 1.80
C ILE A 104 -16.71 5.08 3.29
N GLU A 105 -15.48 5.43 3.65
CA GLU A 105 -15.09 5.69 5.03
C GLU A 105 -15.93 6.82 5.66
N ALA A 106 -16.14 7.91 4.93
CA ALA A 106 -16.97 9.02 5.41
C ALA A 106 -18.44 8.59 5.67
N LEU A 107 -18.98 7.70 4.83
CA LEU A 107 -20.31 7.12 5.07
C LEU A 107 -20.33 6.27 6.35
N VAL A 108 -19.29 5.50 6.61
CA VAL A 108 -19.15 4.72 7.85
C VAL A 108 -19.10 5.64 9.06
N GLU A 109 -18.30 6.70 9.02
CA GLU A 109 -18.18 7.65 10.14
C GLU A 109 -19.48 8.42 10.40
N LYS A 110 -20.29 8.64 9.37
CA LYS A 110 -21.65 9.21 9.49
C LYS A 110 -22.71 8.19 9.92
N ASN A 111 -22.33 6.94 10.15
CA ASN A 111 -23.23 5.82 10.44
C ASN A 111 -24.26 5.51 9.32
N GLU A 112 -23.94 5.87 8.08
CA GLU A 112 -24.72 5.50 6.88
C GLU A 112 -24.31 4.09 6.38
N LEU A 113 -24.41 3.08 7.28
CA LEU A 113 -23.79 1.77 7.09
C LEU A 113 -24.30 1.03 5.85
N THR A 114 -25.60 1.02 5.62
CA THR A 114 -26.17 0.36 4.43
C THR A 114 -25.62 0.94 3.14
N ARG A 115 -25.48 2.25 3.07
CA ARG A 115 -24.94 2.94 1.90
C ARG A 115 -23.46 2.66 1.72
N ALA A 116 -22.68 2.69 2.81
CA ALA A 116 -21.28 2.34 2.80
C ALA A 116 -21.07 0.91 2.29
N GLN A 117 -21.81 -0.05 2.84
CA GLN A 117 -21.75 -1.46 2.49
C GLN A 117 -22.12 -1.70 1.02
N ASN A 118 -23.21 -1.11 0.55
CA ASN A 118 -23.63 -1.23 -0.86
C ASN A 118 -22.58 -0.66 -1.82
N THR A 119 -21.99 0.49 -1.48
CA THR A 119 -20.95 1.13 -2.32
C THR A 119 -19.69 0.28 -2.36
N LEU A 120 -19.24 -0.23 -1.20
CA LEU A 120 -18.07 -1.11 -1.14
C LEU A 120 -18.32 -2.42 -1.90
N THR A 121 -19.49 -3.04 -1.71
CA THR A 121 -19.86 -4.28 -2.40
C THR A 121 -19.88 -4.07 -3.91
N TYR A 122 -20.48 -2.99 -4.39
CA TYR A 122 -20.46 -2.67 -5.81
C TYR A 122 -19.03 -2.55 -6.36
N PHE A 123 -18.17 -1.80 -5.66
CA PHE A 123 -16.77 -1.66 -6.06
C PHE A 123 -16.05 -3.00 -6.09
N MET A 124 -16.19 -3.77 -5.02
CA MET A 124 -15.49 -5.04 -4.90
C MET A 124 -15.96 -6.05 -5.96
N GLN A 125 -17.25 -6.28 -6.08
CA GLN A 125 -17.80 -7.29 -6.99
C GLN A 125 -17.55 -6.98 -8.46
N ASN A 126 -17.55 -5.71 -8.85
CA ASN A 126 -17.37 -5.34 -10.26
C ASN A 126 -15.89 -5.20 -10.68
N PHE A 127 -14.97 -4.98 -9.72
CA PHE A 127 -13.61 -4.60 -10.07
C PHE A 127 -12.51 -5.39 -9.37
N ARG A 128 -12.82 -6.15 -8.30
CA ARG A 128 -11.78 -6.81 -7.49
C ARG A 128 -12.08 -8.29 -7.23
N ASP A 129 -13.24 -8.57 -6.66
CA ASP A 129 -13.64 -9.92 -6.25
C ASP A 129 -15.12 -10.12 -6.53
N PRO A 130 -15.50 -10.85 -7.61
CA PRO A 130 -16.91 -11.06 -7.98
C PRO A 130 -17.70 -11.84 -6.92
N TYR A 131 -17.03 -12.51 -5.99
CA TYR A 131 -17.64 -13.26 -4.90
C TYR A 131 -17.60 -12.52 -3.55
N TYR A 132 -17.16 -11.27 -3.56
CA TYR A 132 -17.11 -10.47 -2.33
C TYR A 132 -18.48 -10.42 -1.66
N THR A 133 -18.49 -10.74 -0.37
CA THR A 133 -19.68 -10.64 0.48
C THR A 133 -19.29 -9.87 1.73
N PRO A 134 -19.99 -8.76 2.05
CA PRO A 134 -19.69 -7.99 3.24
C PRO A 134 -20.02 -8.79 4.50
N THR A 135 -19.10 -8.81 5.45
CA THR A 135 -19.25 -9.50 6.74
C THR A 135 -19.48 -8.52 7.90
N ALA A 136 -19.24 -7.24 7.66
CA ALA A 136 -19.40 -6.20 8.66
C ALA A 136 -20.90 -5.98 9.00
N THR A 137 -21.22 -5.99 10.30
CA THR A 137 -22.61 -5.88 10.80
C THR A 137 -22.86 -4.59 11.57
N ASP A 138 -21.82 -3.85 11.94
CA ASP A 138 -21.88 -2.61 12.70
C ASP A 138 -20.83 -1.60 12.22
N GLN A 139 -20.85 -0.40 12.80
CA GLN A 139 -19.94 0.67 12.41
C GLN A 139 -18.47 0.32 12.65
N ALA A 140 -18.15 -0.38 13.73
CA ALA A 140 -16.79 -0.72 14.09
C ALA A 140 -16.19 -1.74 13.09
N SER A 141 -16.94 -2.80 12.82
CA SER A 141 -16.54 -3.82 11.85
C SER A 141 -16.49 -3.27 10.43
N MET A 142 -17.42 -2.39 10.05
CA MET A 142 -17.38 -1.75 8.72
C MET A 142 -16.19 -0.79 8.58
N ARG A 143 -15.82 -0.09 9.64
CA ARG A 143 -14.61 0.76 9.67
C ARG A 143 -13.36 -0.07 9.43
N GLU A 144 -13.21 -1.21 10.10
CA GLU A 144 -12.07 -2.08 9.91
C GLU A 144 -12.04 -2.67 8.50
N GLU A 145 -13.18 -3.08 7.95
CA GLU A 145 -13.28 -3.58 6.59
C GLU A 145 -12.80 -2.54 5.57
N VAL A 146 -13.27 -1.30 5.66
CA VAL A 146 -12.85 -0.21 4.76
C VAL A 146 -11.35 0.09 4.91
N ARG A 147 -10.81 0.07 6.12
CA ARG A 147 -9.38 0.24 6.39
C ARG A 147 -8.53 -0.85 5.74
N TRP A 148 -8.97 -2.12 5.81
CA TRP A 148 -8.30 -3.22 5.13
C TRP A 148 -8.33 -3.03 3.62
N GLN A 149 -9.50 -2.77 3.06
CA GLN A 149 -9.66 -2.56 1.62
C GLN A 149 -8.81 -1.40 1.12
N ARG A 150 -8.75 -0.29 1.86
CA ARG A 150 -7.94 0.87 1.51
C ARG A 150 -6.43 0.55 1.54
N ARG A 151 -5.95 -0.14 2.56
CA ARG A 151 -4.54 -0.53 2.67
C ARG A 151 -4.11 -1.50 1.57
N ILE A 152 -4.98 -2.43 1.18
CA ILE A 152 -4.74 -3.38 0.09
C ILE A 152 -4.72 -2.64 -1.25
N GLU A 153 -5.73 -1.83 -1.50
CA GLU A 153 -5.91 -1.14 -2.77
C GLU A 153 -4.79 -0.14 -3.06
N LEU A 154 -4.43 0.66 -2.07
CA LEU A 154 -3.44 1.74 -2.19
C LEU A 154 -2.04 1.31 -1.72
N TRP A 155 -1.79 0.01 -1.65
CA TRP A 155 -0.47 -0.49 -1.29
C TRP A 155 0.62 0.08 -2.23
N GLY A 156 1.68 0.64 -1.63
CA GLY A 156 2.80 1.24 -2.37
C GLY A 156 2.56 2.67 -2.87
N GLU A 157 1.39 3.27 -2.63
CA GLU A 157 1.01 4.61 -3.12
C GLU A 157 1.27 5.74 -2.10
N GLY A 158 1.97 5.44 -1.00
CA GLY A 158 2.37 6.45 0.00
C GLY A 158 1.29 6.85 1.00
N THR A 159 0.06 6.36 0.88
CA THR A 159 -1.09 6.77 1.70
C THR A 159 -1.04 6.23 3.13
N SER A 160 -0.44 5.05 3.35
CA SER A 160 -0.53 4.31 4.61
C SER A 160 -0.03 5.08 5.83
N PHE A 161 1.04 5.87 5.72
CA PHE A 161 1.56 6.67 6.83
C PHE A 161 0.53 7.70 7.32
N PHE A 162 -0.10 8.41 6.38
CA PHE A 162 -1.11 9.41 6.69
C PHE A 162 -2.40 8.77 7.21
N ASP A 163 -2.80 7.63 6.63
CA ASP A 163 -3.97 6.88 7.05
C ASP A 163 -3.81 6.39 8.50
N PHE A 164 -2.69 5.78 8.86
CA PHE A 164 -2.45 5.33 10.24
C PHE A 164 -2.49 6.50 11.23
N LYS A 165 -1.90 7.64 10.89
CA LYS A 165 -1.94 8.84 11.74
C LYS A 165 -3.37 9.35 11.95
N ARG A 166 -4.16 9.52 10.88
CA ARG A 166 -5.52 10.03 10.98
C ARG A 166 -6.49 9.05 11.65
N TRP A 167 -6.22 7.74 11.54
CA TRP A 167 -6.98 6.72 12.25
C TRP A 167 -6.58 6.57 13.73
N GLY A 168 -5.51 7.21 14.16
CA GLY A 168 -4.98 7.05 15.51
C GLY A 168 -4.44 5.64 15.75
N LEU A 169 -3.89 4.98 14.72
CA LEU A 169 -3.36 3.62 14.81
C LEU A 169 -1.85 3.60 14.87
N GLY A 170 -1.32 2.60 15.58
CA GLY A 170 0.10 2.24 15.56
C GLY A 170 0.44 1.24 14.46
N ALA A 171 1.73 1.01 14.23
CA ALA A 171 2.23 0.00 13.30
C ALA A 171 2.94 -1.11 14.08
N ASN A 172 2.25 -2.24 14.26
CA ASN A 172 2.80 -3.41 14.92
C ASN A 172 3.32 -4.42 13.89
N ARG A 173 4.63 -4.67 13.91
CA ARG A 173 5.33 -5.64 13.05
C ARG A 173 5.82 -6.88 13.82
N THR A 174 5.46 -7.00 15.11
CA THR A 174 5.87 -8.11 15.99
C THR A 174 4.91 -9.29 15.94
N GLN A 175 3.78 -9.17 15.23
CA GLN A 175 2.73 -10.19 15.18
C GLN A 175 3.26 -11.50 14.57
N ALA A 176 2.79 -12.63 15.09
CA ALA A 176 3.13 -13.95 14.57
C ALA A 176 2.73 -14.06 13.07
N GLY A 177 3.61 -14.62 12.26
CA GLY A 177 3.44 -14.70 10.81
C GLY A 177 3.84 -13.44 10.03
N SER A 178 4.35 -12.40 10.71
CA SER A 178 4.91 -11.21 10.07
C SER A 178 6.13 -11.55 9.22
N ASN A 179 6.17 -11.03 7.99
CA ASN A 179 7.34 -11.11 7.10
C ASN A 179 8.29 -9.91 7.22
N HIS A 180 8.09 -9.04 8.21
CA HIS A 180 9.03 -7.95 8.46
C HIS A 180 10.34 -8.44 9.05
N VAL A 181 11.45 -7.97 8.50
CA VAL A 181 12.81 -8.31 8.98
C VAL A 181 13.04 -7.78 10.40
N TYR A 182 12.51 -6.60 10.70
CA TYR A 182 12.60 -5.99 12.03
C TYR A 182 11.24 -6.04 12.72
N ALA A 183 11.19 -6.81 13.81
CA ALA A 183 10.03 -6.88 14.68
C ALA A 183 9.99 -5.61 15.56
N ILE A 184 9.25 -4.61 15.11
CA ILE A 184 9.08 -3.33 15.82
C ILE A 184 7.60 -3.05 16.04
N ASP A 185 7.29 -2.50 17.20
CA ASP A 185 5.98 -1.92 17.50
C ASP A 185 6.13 -0.40 17.67
N ILE A 186 5.33 0.35 16.92
CA ILE A 186 5.26 1.81 16.98
C ILE A 186 3.83 2.16 17.38
N PRO A 187 3.58 2.45 18.68
CA PRO A 187 2.23 2.82 19.14
C PRO A 187 1.68 4.06 18.44
N ALA A 188 0.37 4.21 18.46
CA ALA A 188 -0.28 5.46 18.07
C ALA A 188 0.27 6.62 18.93
N GLY A 189 0.55 7.77 18.31
CA GLY A 189 1.10 8.94 18.99
C GLY A 189 2.60 8.89 19.32
N ASP A 190 3.29 7.80 18.97
CA ASP A 190 4.76 7.75 19.12
C ASP A 190 5.43 8.86 18.30
N ARG A 191 6.52 9.44 18.82
CA ARG A 191 7.26 10.50 18.14
C ARG A 191 7.73 10.12 16.74
N ARG A 192 7.93 8.85 16.46
CA ARG A 192 8.31 8.33 15.12
C ARG A 192 7.24 8.54 14.05
N TRP A 193 6.01 8.90 14.42
CA TRP A 193 4.97 9.35 13.49
C TRP A 193 5.10 10.81 13.07
N VAL A 194 6.10 11.51 13.56
CA VAL A 194 6.41 12.89 13.16
C VAL A 194 7.77 12.90 12.47
N TYR A 195 7.85 13.51 11.29
CA TYR A 195 9.12 13.69 10.62
C TYR A 195 10.03 14.60 11.45
N GLN A 196 11.27 14.18 11.61
CA GLN A 196 12.27 14.98 12.30
C GLN A 196 12.64 16.21 11.45
N ILE A 197 12.88 17.32 12.12
CA ILE A 197 13.44 18.51 11.47
C ILE A 197 14.88 18.17 11.04
N PRO A 198 15.28 18.47 9.80
CA PRO A 198 16.64 18.23 9.35
C PRO A 198 17.66 18.89 10.27
N ILE A 199 18.74 18.17 10.59
CA ILE A 199 19.77 18.69 11.51
C ILE A 199 20.38 20.01 11.03
N SER A 200 20.54 20.16 9.71
CA SER A 200 21.03 21.42 9.11
C SER A 200 20.15 22.63 9.40
N GLU A 201 18.84 22.44 9.55
CA GLU A 201 17.91 23.49 9.91
C GLU A 201 18.06 23.89 11.39
N ILE A 202 18.23 22.89 12.27
CA ILE A 202 18.46 23.13 13.70
C ILE A 202 19.79 23.85 13.92
N GLU A 203 20.84 23.46 13.21
CA GLU A 203 22.15 24.09 13.29
C GLU A 203 22.16 25.53 12.76
N ALA A 204 21.35 25.82 11.75
CA ALA A 204 21.24 27.15 11.16
C ALA A 204 20.34 28.12 11.95
N ASN A 205 19.43 27.60 12.78
CA ASN A 205 18.45 28.41 13.51
C ASN A 205 18.49 28.11 15.02
N PRO A 206 19.14 28.98 15.83
CA PRO A 206 19.30 28.76 17.27
C PRO A 206 17.97 28.76 18.06
N ASN A 207 16.86 29.18 17.45
CA ASN A 207 15.54 29.14 18.07
C ASN A 207 14.75 27.86 17.71
N MET A 208 15.33 26.97 16.90
CA MET A 208 14.70 25.72 16.50
C MET A 208 15.06 24.60 17.49
N VAL A 209 14.05 23.86 17.92
CA VAL A 209 14.20 22.71 18.80
C VAL A 209 13.64 21.49 18.07
N GLN A 210 14.35 20.34 18.20
CA GLN A 210 13.90 19.08 17.60
C GLN A 210 12.55 18.65 18.20
N ASN A 211 11.60 18.32 17.37
CA ASN A 211 10.28 17.78 17.72
C ASN A 211 10.36 16.31 18.20
#